data_112e420ef9626b328024f9eb7a2df20d
#
_entry.id   112e420ef9626b328024f9eb7a2df20d
#
_cell.length_a   1.000
_cell.length_b   1.000
_cell.length_c   1.000
_cell.angle_alpha   90.00
_cell.angle_beta   90.00
_cell.angle_gamma   90.00
#
_symmetry.space_group_name_H-M   'P 1'
#
loop_
_entity.id
_entity.type
_entity.pdbx_description
1 polymer ?
#
loop_
_entity_poly.entity_id
_entity_poly.type
_entity_poly.pdbx_seq_one_letter_code
_entity_poly.pdbx_strand_id
1 'polypeptide(L)'
;MRSLISALCLSLCLQACGGNTSVALIFEWGSCDFDRERWAHADRVGRGCMMSSFLDKHPPAGMSVVELKLWLGEPSTYADFEDPAYLVAQAAANGSAGQTQLLVFRIDRISGRVIEVLLRPLS
;
A
#
# COMPACT_ATOMS: atom_id res chain seq x y z
N MET A 1 -3.12 -47.96 -4.77
CA MET A 1 -3.06 -47.46 -4.69
C MET A 1 -3.26 -46.42 -4.65
N ARG A 2 -3.22 -46.03 -4.55
CA ARG A 2 -3.23 -45.18 -4.48
C ARG A 2 -3.31 -44.06 -4.48
N SER A 3 -3.24 -43.66 -4.44
CA SER A 3 -3.15 -42.76 -4.44
C SER A 3 -3.41 -41.73 -4.48
N LEU A 4 -3.41 -41.32 -4.44
CA LEU A 4 -3.54 -40.47 -4.48
C LEU A 4 -3.86 -39.39 -4.47
N ILE A 5 -3.83 -39.14 -4.43
CA ILE A 5 -4.04 -38.25 -4.46
C ILE A 5 -4.30 -37.21 -4.29
N SER A 6 -4.17 -36.96 -4.20
CA SER A 6 -4.26 -35.99 -4.04
C SER A 6 -4.40 -34.95 -4.15
N ALA A 7 -4.26 -34.63 -4.30
CA ALA A 7 -4.15 -33.62 -4.43
C ALA A 7 -4.69 -32.57 -4.43
N LEU A 8 -4.79 -32.35 -4.44
CA LEU A 8 -5.13 -31.44 -4.55
C LEU A 8 -5.35 -30.37 -4.36
N CYS A 9 -5.18 -29.96 -4.30
CA CYS A 9 -5.26 -29.01 -4.17
C CYS A 9 -5.50 -28.00 -4.15
N LEU A 10 -5.53 -27.74 -4.15
CA LEU A 10 -5.63 -26.89 -4.18
C LEU A 10 -5.92 -25.89 -4.22
N SER A 11 -5.84 -25.59 -4.27
CA SER A 11 -5.88 -24.64 -4.37
C SER A 11 -6.39 -23.71 -4.31
N LEU A 12 -6.51 -23.45 -4.25
CA LEU A 12 -6.90 -22.63 -4.30
C LEU A 12 -7.19 -21.58 -4.23
N CYS A 13 -7.05 -21.22 -4.20
CA CYS A 13 -7.19 -20.24 -4.14
C CYS A 13 -7.50 -19.25 -4.21
N LEU A 14 -7.60 -18.95 -4.24
CA LEU A 14 -7.74 -18.04 -4.34
C LEU A 14 -8.25 -17.10 -4.38
N GLN A 15 -8.40 -16.67 -4.39
CA GLN A 15 -8.76 -15.83 -4.47
C GLN A 15 -9.13 -14.88 -4.41
N ALA A 16 -9.04 -14.76 -4.23
CA ALA A 16 -9.30 -13.68 -4.07
C ALA A 16 -9.86 -12.76 -4.57
N CYS A 17 -10.10 -12.28 -4.81
CA CYS A 17 -10.53 -11.37 -5.31
C CYS A 17 -11.10 -10.29 -4.75
N GLY A 18 -11.15 -9.70 -4.33
CA GLY A 18 -11.76 -8.58 -3.78
C GLY A 18 -11.84 -7.45 -4.77
N GLY A 19 -12.67 -6.51 -4.56
CA GLY A 19 -12.78 -5.37 -5.43
C GLY A 19 -11.71 -4.33 -5.19
N ASN A 20 -11.03 -4.40 -4.10
CA ASN A 20 -10.01 -3.41 -3.78
C ASN A 20 -8.68 -3.76 -4.42
N THR A 21 -7.92 -2.70 -4.73
CA THR A 21 -6.55 -2.90 -5.19
C THR A 21 -5.75 -3.46 -4.05
N SER A 22 -5.19 -4.63 -4.25
CA SER A 22 -4.41 -5.27 -3.24
C SER A 22 -3.00 -4.70 -3.20
N VAL A 23 -2.31 -4.98 -2.10
CA VAL A 23 -0.91 -4.57 -1.96
C VAL A 23 -0.06 -5.12 -3.09
N ALA A 24 -0.42 -6.28 -3.63
CA ALA A 24 0.36 -6.90 -4.70
C ALA A 24 0.51 -6.00 -5.91
N LEU A 25 -0.51 -5.20 -6.23
CA LEU A 25 -0.45 -4.32 -7.39
C LEU A 25 0.47 -3.13 -7.18
N ILE A 26 0.81 -2.81 -5.95
CA ILE A 26 1.69 -1.70 -5.65
C ILE A 26 3.09 -1.95 -6.22
N PHE A 27 3.50 -3.20 -6.30
CA PHE A 27 4.82 -3.53 -6.82
C PHE A 27 5.00 -3.14 -8.29
N GLU A 28 3.90 -2.93 -9.01
CA GLU A 28 3.99 -2.50 -10.41
C GLU A 28 4.26 -1.02 -10.55
N TRP A 29 4.26 -0.28 -9.45
CA TRP A 29 4.39 1.17 -9.49
C TRP A 29 5.82 1.65 -9.48
N GLY A 30 6.76 0.77 -9.22
CA GLY A 30 8.15 1.14 -9.25
C GLY A 30 8.96 0.41 -8.21
N SER A 31 10.27 0.58 -8.29
CA SER A 31 11.20 -0.12 -7.42
C SER A 31 12.21 0.82 -6.78
N CYS A 32 11.82 2.07 -6.54
CA CYS A 32 12.68 3.01 -5.85
C CYS A 32 12.82 2.60 -4.39
N ASP A 33 14.05 2.66 -3.89
CA ASP A 33 14.28 2.37 -2.49
C ASP A 33 13.66 3.43 -1.60
N PHE A 34 12.92 2.99 -0.60
CA PHE A 34 12.35 3.91 0.36
C PHE A 34 13.44 4.51 1.22
N ASP A 35 13.37 5.83 1.37
CA ASP A 35 14.21 6.59 2.28
C ASP A 35 13.33 7.66 2.89
N ARG A 36 13.34 7.76 4.20
CA ARG A 36 12.44 8.65 4.91
C ARG A 36 12.57 10.10 4.48
N GLU A 37 13.82 10.55 4.34
CA GLU A 37 14.04 11.92 3.94
C GLU A 37 13.66 12.16 2.49
N ARG A 38 13.97 11.18 1.64
CA ARG A 38 13.59 11.28 0.22
C ARG A 38 12.07 11.29 0.07
N TRP A 39 11.40 10.48 0.84
CA TRP A 39 9.92 10.47 0.83
C TRP A 39 9.37 11.84 1.21
N ALA A 40 9.96 12.47 2.23
CA ALA A 40 9.47 13.74 2.71
C ALA A 40 9.52 14.83 1.64
N HIS A 41 10.47 14.73 0.71
CA HIS A 41 10.65 15.73 -0.34
C HIS A 41 10.15 15.27 -1.71
N ALA A 42 9.64 14.06 -1.80
CA ALA A 42 9.22 13.51 -3.08
C ALA A 42 7.84 14.01 -3.47
N ASP A 43 7.62 14.08 -4.78
CA ASP A 43 6.28 14.35 -5.28
C ASP A 43 5.48 13.04 -5.31
N ARG A 44 4.27 13.10 -5.87
CA ARG A 44 3.40 11.92 -5.88
C ARG A 44 3.99 10.74 -6.62
N VAL A 45 4.66 11.01 -7.74
CA VAL A 45 5.27 9.95 -8.53
C VAL A 45 6.44 9.34 -7.78
N GLY A 46 7.27 10.18 -7.16
CA GLY A 46 8.37 9.67 -6.36
C GLY A 46 7.90 8.81 -5.22
N ARG A 47 6.84 9.23 -4.55
CA ARG A 47 6.26 8.43 -3.47
C ARG A 47 5.66 7.15 -3.99
N GLY A 48 4.99 7.21 -5.15
CA GLY A 48 4.47 6.01 -5.77
C GLY A 48 5.56 5.00 -6.08
N CYS A 49 6.72 5.48 -6.51
CA CYS A 49 7.85 4.60 -6.81
C CYS A 49 8.40 3.93 -5.55
N MET A 50 8.32 4.60 -4.40
CA MET A 50 8.89 4.09 -3.14
C MET A 50 7.93 3.23 -2.33
N MET A 51 6.65 3.15 -2.72
CA MET A 51 5.66 2.45 -1.92
C MET A 51 6.02 1.00 -1.63
N SER A 52 6.37 0.26 -2.66
CA SER A 52 6.62 -1.17 -2.47
C SER A 52 7.82 -1.40 -1.57
N SER A 53 8.84 -0.57 -1.70
CA SER A 53 10.02 -0.68 -0.85
C SER A 53 9.67 -0.38 0.61
N PHE A 54 8.84 0.64 0.84
CA PHE A 54 8.42 0.94 2.19
C PHE A 54 7.66 -0.22 2.81
N LEU A 55 6.69 -0.76 2.07
CA LEU A 55 5.87 -1.85 2.60
C LEU A 55 6.69 -3.10 2.87
N ASP A 56 7.73 -3.31 2.07
CA ASP A 56 8.59 -4.46 2.25
C ASP A 56 9.55 -4.30 3.42
N LYS A 57 10.15 -3.13 3.53
CA LYS A 57 11.16 -2.88 4.58
C LYS A 57 10.55 -2.59 5.93
N HIS A 58 9.39 -1.96 5.94
CA HIS A 58 8.72 -1.54 7.16
C HIS A 58 7.26 -1.93 7.11
N PRO A 59 6.96 -3.23 7.24
CA PRO A 59 5.58 -3.69 7.14
C PRO A 59 4.69 -2.90 8.11
N PRO A 60 3.67 -2.21 7.59
CA PRO A 60 2.90 -1.31 8.45
C PRO A 60 1.87 -1.98 9.33
N ALA A 61 1.52 -3.24 9.05
CA ALA A 61 0.54 -3.93 9.87
C ALA A 61 0.98 -3.95 11.32
N GLY A 62 0.13 -3.48 12.21
CA GLY A 62 0.44 -3.41 13.63
C GLY A 62 1.09 -2.10 14.08
N MET A 63 1.48 -1.24 13.15
CA MET A 63 2.02 0.07 13.54
C MET A 63 0.92 0.94 14.13
N SER A 64 1.30 1.77 15.11
CA SER A 64 0.41 2.83 15.56
C SER A 64 0.44 3.97 14.55
N VAL A 65 -0.53 4.87 14.64
CA VAL A 65 -0.55 6.05 13.78
C VAL A 65 0.70 6.90 14.00
N VAL A 66 1.12 7.03 15.24
CA VAL A 66 2.33 7.80 15.55
C VAL A 66 3.55 7.20 14.86
N GLU A 67 3.69 5.89 14.94
CA GLU A 67 4.81 5.20 14.31
C GLU A 67 4.78 5.36 12.79
N LEU A 68 3.59 5.23 12.20
CA LEU A 68 3.46 5.42 10.77
C LEU A 68 3.90 6.83 10.35
N LYS A 69 3.51 7.84 11.13
CA LYS A 69 3.88 9.21 10.81
C LYS A 69 5.37 9.48 10.99
N LEU A 70 6.04 8.72 11.86
CA LEU A 70 7.47 8.84 11.98
C LEU A 70 8.18 8.45 10.69
N TRP A 71 7.62 7.50 9.96
CA TRP A 71 8.18 7.07 8.68
C TRP A 71 7.75 7.94 7.52
N LEU A 72 6.46 8.26 7.44
CA LEU A 72 5.88 8.87 6.24
C LEU A 72 5.52 10.33 6.40
N GLY A 73 5.65 10.88 7.60
CA GLY A 73 5.28 12.26 7.84
C GLY A 73 3.78 12.45 7.94
N GLU A 74 3.35 13.70 7.90
CA GLU A 74 1.93 14.00 8.00
C GLU A 74 1.20 13.50 6.76
N PRO A 75 0.02 12.89 6.95
CA PRO A 75 -0.74 12.42 5.80
C PRO A 75 -1.23 13.57 4.94
N SER A 76 -1.41 13.28 3.66
CA SER A 76 -2.02 14.25 2.75
C SER A 76 -3.46 14.53 3.15
N THR A 77 -4.16 13.52 3.62
CA THR A 77 -5.55 13.63 4.05
C THR A 77 -5.87 12.42 4.92
N TYR A 78 -7.11 12.34 5.36
CA TYR A 78 -7.60 11.19 6.12
C TYR A 78 -8.81 10.63 5.40
N ALA A 79 -8.81 9.31 5.20
CA ALA A 79 -9.94 8.62 4.59
C ALA A 79 -10.80 8.04 5.70
N ASP A 80 -12.09 7.95 5.44
CA ASP A 80 -13.01 7.29 6.38
C ASP A 80 -12.75 7.71 7.83
N PHE A 81 -12.75 9.01 8.06
CA PHE A 81 -12.57 9.64 9.36
C PHE A 81 -11.12 9.71 9.81
N GLU A 82 -10.48 8.58 10.08
CA GLU A 82 -9.19 8.61 10.75
C GLU A 82 -8.08 7.84 10.05
N ASP A 83 -8.35 7.32 8.88
CA ASP A 83 -7.35 6.50 8.20
C ASP A 83 -6.35 7.38 7.47
N PRO A 84 -5.09 7.43 7.89
CA PRO A 84 -4.11 8.27 7.21
C PRO A 84 -3.96 7.87 5.77
N ALA A 85 -3.91 8.86 4.89
CA ALA A 85 -3.83 8.60 3.46
C ALA A 85 -2.81 9.55 2.83
N TYR A 86 -2.05 9.02 1.89
CA TYR A 86 -0.98 9.74 1.23
C TYR A 86 -1.22 9.75 -0.26
N LEU A 87 -1.08 10.91 -0.87
CA LEU A 87 -1.25 11.05 -2.31
C LEU A 87 -0.06 10.44 -3.04
N VAL A 88 -0.34 9.55 -3.97
CA VAL A 88 0.68 8.91 -4.79
C VAL A 88 0.21 8.88 -6.23
N ALA A 89 1.13 8.72 -7.15
CA ALA A 89 0.79 8.61 -8.55
C ALA A 89 1.78 7.70 -9.24
N GLN A 90 1.33 7.03 -10.27
CA GLN A 90 2.18 6.20 -11.10
C GLN A 90 2.70 7.07 -12.25
N ALA A 91 3.95 6.84 -12.64
CA ALA A 91 4.49 7.56 -13.79
C ALA A 91 3.77 7.11 -15.05
N ALA A 92 3.35 8.08 -15.86
CA ALA A 92 2.74 7.78 -17.15
C ALA A 92 3.82 7.47 -18.17
N ALA A 93 3.42 6.88 -19.30
CA ALA A 93 4.37 6.47 -20.32
C ALA A 93 5.15 7.65 -20.89
N ASN A 94 4.55 8.84 -20.89
CA ASN A 94 5.22 10.03 -21.43
C ASN A 94 6.05 10.76 -20.38
N GLY A 95 6.25 10.17 -19.20
CA GLY A 95 7.05 10.78 -18.16
C GLY A 95 6.29 11.70 -17.23
N SER A 96 5.06 12.04 -17.54
CA SER A 96 4.27 12.89 -16.65
C SER A 96 3.63 12.05 -15.55
N ALA A 97 3.02 12.72 -14.58
CA ALA A 97 2.30 12.01 -13.52
C ALA A 97 1.04 11.40 -14.09
N GLY A 98 0.80 10.15 -13.72
CA GLY A 98 -0.45 9.51 -14.04
C GLY A 98 -1.53 9.93 -13.07
N GLN A 99 -2.60 9.14 -13.01
CA GLN A 99 -3.73 9.45 -12.15
C GLN A 99 -3.31 9.35 -10.68
N THR A 100 -3.70 10.35 -9.91
CA THR A 100 -3.41 10.37 -8.49
C THR A 100 -4.33 9.41 -7.75
N GLN A 101 -3.77 8.71 -6.80
CA GLN A 101 -4.52 7.82 -5.93
C GLN A 101 -4.14 8.06 -4.49
N LEU A 102 -4.91 7.48 -3.59
CA LEU A 102 -4.64 7.54 -2.17
C LEU A 102 -4.09 6.20 -1.71
N LEU A 103 -2.94 6.25 -1.05
CA LEU A 103 -2.43 5.11 -0.32
C LEU A 103 -2.99 5.22 1.09
N VAL A 104 -3.94 4.34 1.42
CA VAL A 104 -4.70 4.44 2.66
C VAL A 104 -4.25 3.38 3.64
N PHE A 105 -4.01 3.80 4.86
CA PHE A 105 -3.67 2.88 5.96
C PHE A 105 -4.87 2.80 6.88
N ARG A 106 -5.58 1.68 6.80
CA ARG A 106 -6.78 1.51 7.61
C ARG A 106 -6.42 1.20 9.05
N ILE A 107 -7.05 1.92 9.95
CA ILE A 107 -6.75 1.84 11.37
C ILE A 107 -7.88 1.12 12.07
N ASP A 108 -7.53 0.11 12.87
CA ASP A 108 -8.50 -0.53 13.73
C ASP A 108 -8.92 0.43 14.84
N ARG A 109 -10.21 0.64 14.97
CA ARG A 109 -10.73 1.65 15.90
C ARG A 109 -10.49 1.29 17.36
N ILE A 110 -10.32 0.01 17.64
CA ILE A 110 -10.13 -0.42 19.02
C ILE A 110 -8.66 -0.36 19.41
N SER A 111 -7.79 -0.92 18.60
CA SER A 111 -6.37 -0.97 18.92
C SER A 111 -5.62 0.28 18.50
N GLY A 112 -6.15 1.04 17.55
CA GLY A 112 -5.45 2.19 17.01
C GLY A 112 -4.29 1.84 16.11
N ARG A 113 -4.25 0.62 15.60
CA ARG A 113 -3.12 0.14 14.80
C ARG A 113 -3.56 -0.15 13.38
N VAL A 114 -2.58 -0.08 12.47
CA VAL A 114 -2.82 -0.36 11.06
C VAL A 114 -3.19 -1.82 10.90
N ILE A 115 -4.28 -2.08 10.18
CA ILE A 115 -4.72 -3.45 9.89
C ILE A 115 -4.71 -3.76 8.41
N GLU A 116 -4.67 -2.73 7.56
CA GLU A 116 -4.76 -2.97 6.13
C GLU A 116 -4.21 -1.77 5.38
N VAL A 117 -3.62 -2.04 4.22
CA VAL A 117 -3.14 -0.99 3.32
C VAL A 117 -3.82 -1.20 1.98
N LEU A 118 -4.33 -0.12 1.40
CA LEU A 118 -4.94 -0.24 0.09
C LEU A 118 -4.72 1.02 -0.73
N LEU A 119 -4.84 0.88 -2.05
CA LEU A 119 -4.85 2.00 -2.97
C LEU A 119 -6.29 2.29 -3.34
N ARG A 120 -6.63 3.55 -3.36
CA ARG A 120 -8.00 3.97 -3.63
C ARG A 120 -7.98 5.12 -4.62
N PRO A 121 -8.85 5.12 -5.63
CA PRO A 121 -8.95 6.26 -6.53
C PRO A 121 -9.27 7.52 -5.73
N LEU A 122 -8.80 8.66 -6.23
CA LEU A 122 -8.98 9.91 -5.51
C LEU A 122 -10.45 10.33 -5.46
N SER A 123 -11.24 9.97 -6.45
CA SER A 123 -12.65 10.37 -6.42
C SER A 123 -13.56 9.21 -6.74
#